data_62576acf8babfc855686f2560483932e
#
_entry.id   62576acf8babfc855686f2560483932e
#
_cell.length_a   1.000
_cell.length_b   1.000
_cell.length_c   1.000
_cell.angle_alpha   90.00
_cell.angle_beta   90.00
_cell.angle_gamma   90.00
#
_symmetry.space_group_name_H-M   'P 1'
#
loop_
_entity.id
_entity.type
_entity.pdbx_description
1 polymer ?
#
loop_
_entity_poly.entity_id
_entity_poly.type
_entity_poly.pdbx_seq_one_letter_code
_entity_poly.pdbx_strand_id
1 'polypeptide(L)'
;MLKGKKIVLGITGSIAAYKACLIIRGLIKAGAEVQVVITPAGKEFITPITLSALTQKPVISDFFSQRDGTWHSHVALGLWADAMLIAPCTASTLGKMANGIADNMLITTYLSMKAPVFIAPAMDLDMYQHPTTQQNMERLKGFGNQIIEPASGFLASGLEGKGRMEEPEKIVDFLNEKLGNGENETSLTSHSPLSGKRIMITAGPTYEKIDPVRFIGNYSSGKMGFALAEECARRGAEVTLVAGPVALKTVHPNIQRVDVESCEDMYQAATQAFPQQDAAILCAAVADFRPEHAAEQKIKREKDDLVIRLKPTHDIAAELGRMKSERQVLVGFALETNDEEANAQRKLEKKNLDFIVLNSLQNKGTCFRSDENQISIISRQGQKDYERKPKQEVASDIIDQLAELL
;
A
#
# COMPACT_ATOMS: atom_id res chain seq x y z
N MET A 1 23.70 0.44 -2.32
CA MET A 1 24.37 -0.79 -1.79
C MET A 1 23.45 -1.43 -0.75
N LEU A 2 23.47 -2.77 -0.65
CA LEU A 2 22.61 -3.52 0.29
C LEU A 2 23.18 -3.57 1.73
N LYS A 3 24.00 -2.60 2.11
CA LYS A 3 24.68 -2.58 3.40
C LYS A 3 23.66 -2.62 4.55
N GLY A 4 23.79 -3.62 5.42
CA GLY A 4 22.91 -3.81 6.58
C GLY A 4 21.54 -4.41 6.25
N LYS A 5 21.17 -4.60 4.98
CA LYS A 5 19.89 -5.21 4.58
C LYS A 5 19.87 -6.70 4.88
N LYS A 6 18.77 -7.17 5.41
CA LYS A 6 18.50 -8.54 5.80
C LYS A 6 17.64 -9.22 4.73
N ILE A 7 18.19 -10.21 4.05
CA ILE A 7 17.54 -10.86 2.91
C ILE A 7 17.28 -12.34 3.22
N VAL A 8 16.01 -12.74 3.12
CA VAL A 8 15.66 -14.17 3.09
C VAL A 8 15.78 -14.65 1.65
N LEU A 9 16.70 -15.58 1.40
CA LEU A 9 16.87 -16.23 0.11
C LEU A 9 16.18 -17.59 0.09
N GLY A 10 15.09 -17.69 -0.68
CA GLY A 10 14.37 -18.92 -0.95
C GLY A 10 14.95 -19.68 -2.13
N ILE A 11 15.28 -20.96 -1.95
CA ILE A 11 15.85 -21.80 -3.01
C ILE A 11 14.93 -22.99 -3.27
N THR A 12 14.56 -23.21 -4.54
CA THR A 12 13.65 -24.29 -4.94
C THR A 12 14.31 -25.31 -5.87
N GLY A 13 13.64 -26.43 -6.11
CA GLY A 13 14.17 -27.57 -6.86
C GLY A 13 14.29 -27.34 -8.36
N SER A 14 15.38 -26.71 -8.78
CA SER A 14 15.75 -26.50 -10.19
C SER A 14 17.24 -26.64 -10.37
N ILE A 15 17.67 -27.07 -11.55
CA ILE A 15 19.09 -27.07 -11.91
C ILE A 15 19.73 -25.70 -11.70
N ALA A 16 18.99 -24.62 -11.87
CA ALA A 16 19.47 -23.24 -11.63
C ALA A 16 19.84 -22.95 -10.16
N ALA A 17 19.56 -23.86 -9.21
CA ALA A 17 19.92 -23.72 -7.80
C ALA A 17 21.45 -23.55 -7.59
N TYR A 18 22.30 -24.05 -8.48
CA TYR A 18 23.75 -23.82 -8.38
C TYR A 18 24.11 -22.31 -8.42
N LYS A 19 23.32 -21.49 -9.12
CA LYS A 19 23.52 -20.05 -9.20
C LYS A 19 23.27 -19.34 -7.85
N ALA A 20 22.55 -19.98 -6.92
CA ALA A 20 22.30 -19.41 -5.59
C ALA A 20 23.60 -19.12 -4.82
N CYS A 21 24.65 -19.90 -5.03
CA CYS A 21 25.96 -19.64 -4.43
C CYS A 21 26.55 -18.30 -4.89
N LEU A 22 26.40 -17.98 -6.18
CA LEU A 22 26.88 -16.70 -6.75
C LEU A 22 26.01 -15.54 -6.27
N ILE A 23 24.69 -15.75 -6.19
CA ILE A 23 23.75 -14.76 -5.63
C ILE A 23 24.11 -14.45 -4.18
N ILE A 24 24.31 -15.46 -3.32
CA ILE A 24 24.72 -15.30 -1.91
C ILE A 24 26.00 -14.46 -1.83
N ARG A 25 27.03 -14.84 -2.60
CA ARG A 25 28.30 -14.10 -2.62
C ARG A 25 28.14 -12.66 -3.08
N GLY A 26 27.32 -12.42 -4.11
CA GLY A 26 26.99 -11.07 -4.61
C GLY A 26 26.29 -10.23 -3.54
N LEU A 27 25.26 -10.78 -2.89
CA LEU A 27 24.52 -10.11 -1.82
C LEU A 27 25.39 -9.75 -0.62
N ILE A 28 26.24 -10.71 -0.16
CA ILE A 28 27.17 -10.49 0.96
C ILE A 28 28.23 -9.44 0.58
N LYS A 29 28.76 -9.49 -0.65
CA LYS A 29 29.71 -8.50 -1.15
C LYS A 29 29.07 -7.09 -1.23
N ALA A 30 27.77 -7.01 -1.52
CA ALA A 30 26.99 -5.78 -1.48
C ALA A 30 26.64 -5.30 -0.04
N GLY A 31 27.02 -6.08 0.99
CA GLY A 31 26.86 -5.74 2.41
C GLY A 31 25.57 -6.28 3.04
N ALA A 32 24.83 -7.15 2.37
CA ALA A 32 23.62 -7.77 2.90
C ALA A 32 23.92 -8.91 3.86
N GLU A 33 23.03 -9.12 4.82
CA GLU A 33 22.93 -10.31 5.67
C GLU A 33 21.94 -11.28 5.06
N VAL A 34 22.37 -12.52 4.77
CA VAL A 34 21.53 -13.50 4.04
C VAL A 34 21.14 -14.66 4.95
N GLN A 35 19.84 -14.97 5.00
CA GLN A 35 19.30 -16.18 5.60
C GLN A 35 18.66 -17.06 4.51
N VAL A 36 19.17 -18.29 4.38
CA VAL A 36 18.65 -19.22 3.36
C VAL A 36 17.50 -20.05 3.92
N VAL A 37 16.42 -20.13 3.11
CA VAL A 37 15.31 -21.07 3.28
C VAL A 37 15.23 -21.93 2.02
N ILE A 38 15.37 -23.24 2.15
CA ILE A 38 15.42 -24.16 1.01
C ILE A 38 14.26 -25.16 1.06
N THR A 39 13.64 -25.44 -0.10
CA THR A 39 12.63 -26.49 -0.18
C THR A 39 13.26 -27.90 -0.13
N PRO A 40 12.51 -28.95 0.26
CA PRO A 40 13.00 -30.33 0.18
C PRO A 40 13.57 -30.67 -1.20
N ALA A 41 12.88 -30.31 -2.28
CA ALA A 41 13.37 -30.51 -3.64
C ALA A 41 14.63 -29.69 -3.96
N GLY A 42 14.84 -28.56 -3.34
CA GLY A 42 16.03 -27.73 -3.53
C GLY A 42 17.30 -28.41 -3.01
N LYS A 43 17.19 -29.22 -1.94
CA LYS A 43 18.30 -29.96 -1.35
C LYS A 43 18.89 -31.04 -2.30
N GLU A 44 18.10 -31.50 -3.26
CA GLU A 44 18.55 -32.47 -4.28
C GLU A 44 19.49 -31.83 -5.32
N PHE A 45 19.42 -30.48 -5.48
CA PHE A 45 20.26 -29.78 -6.45
C PHE A 45 21.46 -29.07 -5.81
N ILE A 46 21.35 -28.67 -4.54
CA ILE A 46 22.42 -27.99 -3.80
C ILE A 46 22.35 -28.34 -2.31
N THR A 47 23.51 -28.65 -1.72
CA THR A 47 23.52 -29.08 -0.33
C THR A 47 23.42 -27.90 0.67
N PRO A 48 22.72 -28.07 1.80
CA PRO A 48 22.72 -27.11 2.89
C PRO A 48 24.12 -26.76 3.41
N ILE A 49 25.06 -27.70 3.38
CA ILE A 49 26.46 -27.50 3.81
C ILE A 49 27.12 -26.39 2.98
N THR A 50 26.98 -26.46 1.64
CA THR A 50 27.54 -25.43 0.75
C THR A 50 26.96 -24.02 1.06
N LEU A 51 25.65 -23.96 1.25
CA LEU A 51 24.94 -22.70 1.50
C LEU A 51 25.27 -22.11 2.89
N SER A 52 25.34 -22.95 3.91
CA SER A 52 25.71 -22.52 5.27
C SER A 52 27.16 -22.04 5.37
N ALA A 53 28.08 -22.71 4.63
CA ALA A 53 29.47 -22.27 4.55
C ALA A 53 29.61 -20.84 3.95
N LEU A 54 28.75 -20.50 2.98
CA LEU A 54 28.76 -19.18 2.34
C LEU A 54 28.12 -18.09 3.21
N THR A 55 27.02 -18.41 3.90
CA THR A 55 26.25 -17.45 4.69
C THR A 55 26.71 -17.34 6.15
N GLN A 56 27.50 -18.30 6.63
CA GLN A 56 27.88 -18.48 8.04
C GLN A 56 26.64 -18.65 8.95
N LYS A 57 25.54 -19.16 8.40
CA LYS A 57 24.27 -19.39 9.09
C LYS A 57 23.70 -20.76 8.78
N PRO A 58 22.92 -21.34 9.70
CA PRO A 58 22.16 -22.57 9.40
C PRO A 58 21.18 -22.33 8.25
N VAL A 59 21.06 -23.33 7.38
CA VAL A 59 20.05 -23.35 6.30
C VAL A 59 18.75 -23.91 6.87
N ILE A 60 17.67 -23.20 6.67
CA ILE A 60 16.35 -23.57 7.16
C ILE A 60 15.60 -24.31 6.05
N SER A 61 15.11 -25.52 6.32
CA SER A 61 14.32 -26.30 5.37
C SER A 61 13.04 -26.87 5.95
N ASP A 62 13.07 -27.12 7.25
CA ASP A 62 12.00 -27.81 7.98
C ASP A 62 11.47 -26.92 9.11
N PHE A 63 10.21 -27.12 9.50
CA PHE A 63 9.60 -26.36 10.60
C PHE A 63 10.26 -26.67 11.94
N PHE A 64 10.71 -27.90 12.14
CA PHE A 64 11.31 -28.35 13.39
C PHE A 64 12.78 -28.68 13.17
N SER A 65 13.64 -28.14 14.03
CA SER A 65 15.08 -28.41 13.98
C SER A 65 15.44 -29.77 14.54
N GLN A 66 14.72 -30.20 15.59
CA GLN A 66 14.86 -31.48 16.28
C GLN A 66 13.50 -31.98 16.76
N ARG A 67 13.42 -33.21 17.29
CA ARG A 67 12.18 -33.77 17.84
C ARG A 67 11.90 -33.35 19.31
N ASP A 68 12.58 -32.32 19.78
CA ASP A 68 12.51 -31.78 21.16
C ASP A 68 11.54 -30.59 21.30
N GLY A 69 10.79 -30.25 20.23
CA GLY A 69 9.90 -29.09 20.19
C GLY A 69 10.57 -27.79 19.73
N THR A 70 11.88 -27.80 19.46
CA THR A 70 12.57 -26.63 18.87
C THR A 70 12.13 -26.42 17.43
N TRP A 71 11.64 -25.26 17.11
CA TRP A 71 11.08 -24.94 15.79
C TRP A 71 11.64 -23.66 15.19
N HIS A 72 11.63 -23.56 13.86
CA HIS A 72 11.98 -22.35 13.13
C HIS A 72 10.74 -21.50 12.92
N SER A 73 10.76 -20.28 13.44
CA SER A 73 9.61 -19.37 13.32
C SER A 73 9.62 -18.66 11.95
N HIS A 74 8.70 -19.03 11.07
CA HIS A 74 8.44 -18.33 9.82
C HIS A 74 8.01 -16.89 10.03
N VAL A 75 7.29 -16.62 11.13
CA VAL A 75 6.89 -15.26 11.53
C VAL A 75 8.10 -14.42 11.89
N ALA A 76 9.06 -15.00 12.66
CA ALA A 76 10.29 -14.30 13.00
C ALA A 76 11.12 -13.96 11.76
N LEU A 77 11.17 -14.85 10.77
CA LEU A 77 11.82 -14.59 9.47
C LEU A 77 11.12 -13.46 8.69
N GLY A 78 9.79 -13.47 8.66
CA GLY A 78 8.99 -12.42 8.02
C GLY A 78 9.14 -11.05 8.66
N LEU A 79 9.40 -10.99 9.97
CA LEU A 79 9.68 -9.76 10.70
C LEU A 79 11.15 -9.32 10.63
N TRP A 80 12.07 -10.27 10.49
CA TRP A 80 13.51 -10.01 10.43
C TRP A 80 13.94 -9.45 9.08
N ALA A 81 13.30 -9.88 7.99
CA ALA A 81 13.74 -9.59 6.64
C ALA A 81 13.36 -8.18 6.16
N ASP A 82 14.28 -7.51 5.50
CA ASP A 82 14.04 -6.31 4.70
C ASP A 82 13.58 -6.64 3.28
N ALA A 83 13.85 -7.88 2.81
CA ALA A 83 13.37 -8.41 1.54
C ALA A 83 13.40 -9.95 1.53
N MET A 84 12.57 -10.55 0.66
CA MET A 84 12.66 -11.95 0.31
C MET A 84 12.96 -12.10 -1.19
N LEU A 85 14.00 -12.85 -1.53
CA LEU A 85 14.32 -13.27 -2.90
C LEU A 85 14.07 -14.75 -3.04
N ILE A 86 13.30 -15.19 -4.04
CA ILE A 86 13.11 -16.61 -4.36
C ILE A 86 13.83 -16.89 -5.69
N ALA A 87 15.00 -17.47 -5.60
CA ALA A 87 15.89 -17.71 -6.75
C ALA A 87 16.70 -19.03 -6.60
N PRO A 88 16.44 -20.03 -7.45
CA PRO A 88 15.39 -20.10 -8.47
C PRO A 88 13.99 -20.29 -7.91
N CYS A 89 12.96 -19.83 -8.66
CA CYS A 89 11.56 -20.11 -8.37
C CYS A 89 10.96 -21.00 -9.47
N THR A 90 10.61 -22.25 -9.12
CA THR A 90 9.99 -23.22 -10.05
C THR A 90 8.51 -22.93 -10.29
N ALA A 91 7.94 -23.47 -11.38
CA ALA A 91 6.51 -23.40 -11.68
C ALA A 91 5.65 -23.96 -10.51
N SER A 92 6.09 -25.05 -9.87
CA SER A 92 5.43 -25.62 -8.68
C SER A 92 5.37 -24.60 -7.54
N THR A 93 6.47 -23.92 -7.26
CA THR A 93 6.55 -22.91 -6.20
C THR A 93 5.69 -21.69 -6.54
N LEU A 94 5.73 -21.21 -7.79
CA LEU A 94 4.86 -20.13 -8.27
C LEU A 94 3.38 -20.46 -8.06
N GLY A 95 2.97 -21.67 -8.45
CA GLY A 95 1.59 -22.14 -8.28
C GLY A 95 1.17 -22.19 -6.81
N LYS A 96 2.03 -22.69 -5.93
CA LYS A 96 1.77 -22.74 -4.48
C LYS A 96 1.66 -21.33 -3.86
N MET A 97 2.59 -20.44 -4.20
CA MET A 97 2.55 -19.05 -3.75
C MET A 97 1.27 -18.33 -4.20
N ALA A 98 0.92 -18.45 -5.49
CA ALA A 98 -0.25 -17.81 -6.06
C ALA A 98 -1.58 -18.31 -5.44
N ASN A 99 -1.61 -19.53 -4.91
CA ASN A 99 -2.81 -20.15 -4.32
C ASN A 99 -2.74 -20.33 -2.80
N GLY A 100 -1.69 -19.84 -2.14
CA GLY A 100 -1.56 -19.89 -0.67
C GLY A 100 -1.37 -21.29 -0.09
N ILE A 101 -0.74 -22.22 -0.83
CA ILE A 101 -0.53 -23.63 -0.41
C ILE A 101 0.72 -23.72 0.46
N ALA A 102 0.57 -23.58 1.76
CA ALA A 102 1.64 -23.53 2.75
C ALA A 102 2.12 -24.95 3.20
N ASP A 103 2.60 -25.76 2.27
CA ASP A 103 3.01 -27.14 2.52
C ASP A 103 4.50 -27.33 2.86
N ASN A 104 5.28 -26.25 2.91
CA ASN A 104 6.69 -26.27 3.26
C ASN A 104 7.13 -24.93 3.88
N MET A 105 8.31 -24.95 4.52
CA MET A 105 8.85 -23.79 5.25
C MET A 105 9.00 -22.55 4.38
N LEU A 106 9.40 -22.68 3.10
CA LEU A 106 9.58 -21.55 2.19
C LEU A 106 8.27 -20.82 1.91
N ILE A 107 7.22 -21.56 1.54
CA ILE A 107 5.91 -20.97 1.23
C ILE A 107 5.29 -20.35 2.50
N THR A 108 5.42 -21.01 3.66
CA THR A 108 4.92 -20.48 4.93
C THR A 108 5.64 -19.19 5.32
N THR A 109 6.97 -19.12 5.07
CA THR A 109 7.74 -17.88 5.26
C THR A 109 7.27 -16.79 4.30
N TYR A 110 7.05 -17.12 3.01
CA TYR A 110 6.50 -16.19 2.02
C TYR A 110 5.15 -15.61 2.47
N LEU A 111 4.21 -16.45 2.91
CA LEU A 111 2.89 -15.98 3.36
C LEU A 111 2.94 -15.13 4.64
N SER A 112 4.03 -15.21 5.41
CA SER A 112 4.27 -14.40 6.60
C SER A 112 5.13 -13.17 6.32
N MET A 113 5.60 -13.00 5.07
CA MET A 113 6.51 -11.91 4.69
C MET A 113 5.78 -10.57 4.66
N LYS A 114 6.36 -9.58 5.32
CA LYS A 114 5.89 -8.18 5.28
C LYS A 114 6.75 -7.29 4.37
N ALA A 115 7.97 -7.74 4.12
CA ALA A 115 8.92 -7.06 3.26
C ALA A 115 8.65 -7.38 1.77
N PRO A 116 9.17 -6.56 0.84
CA PRO A 116 9.05 -6.81 -0.61
C PRO A 116 9.57 -8.20 -0.99
N VAL A 117 8.87 -8.87 -1.90
CA VAL A 117 9.23 -10.20 -2.40
C VAL A 117 9.61 -10.12 -3.87
N PHE A 118 10.79 -10.64 -4.19
CA PHE A 118 11.38 -10.73 -5.52
C PHE A 118 11.42 -12.20 -5.96
N ILE A 119 11.01 -12.46 -7.17
CA ILE A 119 10.87 -13.83 -7.68
C ILE A 119 11.65 -13.95 -8.98
N ALA A 120 12.63 -14.87 -9.04
CA ALA A 120 13.40 -15.20 -10.24
C ALA A 120 12.94 -16.56 -10.78
N PRO A 121 12.01 -16.62 -11.76
CA PRO A 121 11.52 -17.87 -12.33
C PRO A 121 12.63 -18.65 -13.03
N ALA A 122 12.55 -20.00 -12.92
CA ALA A 122 13.45 -20.91 -13.59
C ALA A 122 12.70 -22.19 -13.98
N MET A 123 12.49 -22.40 -15.28
CA MET A 123 11.76 -23.56 -15.81
C MET A 123 12.02 -23.71 -17.31
N ASP A 124 11.57 -24.80 -17.89
CA ASP A 124 11.63 -25.01 -19.34
C ASP A 124 10.72 -24.03 -20.10
N LEU A 125 11.00 -23.83 -21.39
CA LEU A 125 10.29 -22.90 -22.26
C LEU A 125 8.77 -23.13 -22.28
N ASP A 126 8.34 -24.37 -22.49
CA ASP A 126 6.92 -24.72 -22.57
C ASP A 126 6.21 -24.53 -21.23
N MET A 127 6.90 -24.84 -20.12
CA MET A 127 6.40 -24.58 -18.77
C MET A 127 6.25 -23.08 -18.50
N TYR A 128 7.20 -22.27 -18.99
CA TYR A 128 7.15 -20.81 -18.82
C TYR A 128 5.99 -20.21 -19.63
N GLN A 129 5.78 -20.68 -20.88
CA GLN A 129 4.69 -20.19 -21.74
C GLN A 129 3.33 -20.76 -21.35
N HIS A 130 3.27 -21.78 -20.51
CA HIS A 130 1.99 -22.41 -20.15
C HIS A 130 1.03 -21.40 -19.52
N PRO A 131 -0.25 -21.37 -19.96
CA PRO A 131 -1.21 -20.38 -19.48
C PRO A 131 -1.33 -20.30 -17.96
N THR A 132 -1.27 -21.43 -17.25
CA THR A 132 -1.34 -21.43 -15.78
C THR A 132 -0.12 -20.78 -15.13
N THR A 133 1.08 -20.94 -15.72
CA THR A 133 2.29 -20.28 -15.23
C THR A 133 2.20 -18.78 -15.40
N GLN A 134 1.73 -18.32 -16.58
CA GLN A 134 1.54 -16.90 -16.85
C GLN A 134 0.49 -16.31 -15.91
N GLN A 135 -0.66 -16.97 -15.73
CA GLN A 135 -1.70 -16.55 -14.78
C GLN A 135 -1.21 -16.47 -13.35
N ASN A 136 -0.40 -17.45 -12.90
CA ASN A 136 0.18 -17.43 -11.55
C ASN A 136 1.15 -16.26 -11.38
N MET A 137 1.98 -15.95 -12.38
CA MET A 137 2.89 -14.81 -12.34
C MET A 137 2.13 -13.47 -12.29
N GLU A 138 1.09 -13.30 -13.12
CA GLU A 138 0.25 -12.09 -13.08
C GLU A 138 -0.47 -11.95 -11.74
N ARG A 139 -0.99 -13.04 -11.19
CA ARG A 139 -1.61 -13.05 -9.87
C ARG A 139 -0.61 -12.64 -8.76
N LEU A 140 0.61 -13.14 -8.83
CA LEU A 140 1.67 -12.78 -7.89
C LEU A 140 2.09 -11.30 -8.03
N LYS A 141 2.17 -10.78 -9.26
CA LYS A 141 2.36 -9.33 -9.50
C LYS A 141 1.23 -8.53 -8.87
N GLY A 142 -0.03 -8.96 -9.03
CA GLY A 142 -1.21 -8.35 -8.39
C GLY A 142 -1.17 -8.35 -6.86
N PHE A 143 -0.42 -9.27 -6.22
CA PHE A 143 -0.16 -9.27 -4.78
C PHE A 143 1.00 -8.35 -4.37
N GLY A 144 1.61 -7.63 -5.31
CA GLY A 144 2.75 -6.73 -5.06
C GLY A 144 4.12 -7.41 -5.15
N ASN A 145 4.20 -8.66 -5.59
CA ASN A 145 5.49 -9.33 -5.80
C ASN A 145 6.16 -8.84 -7.09
N GLN A 146 7.48 -8.74 -7.08
CA GLN A 146 8.26 -8.30 -8.24
C GLN A 146 8.87 -9.51 -8.94
N ILE A 147 8.51 -9.71 -10.21
CA ILE A 147 9.07 -10.79 -11.05
C ILE A 147 10.33 -10.27 -11.73
N ILE A 148 11.46 -10.95 -11.49
CA ILE A 148 12.69 -10.74 -12.24
C ILE A 148 12.58 -11.61 -13.50
N GLU A 149 12.41 -10.95 -14.65
CA GLU A 149 12.16 -11.64 -15.91
C GLU A 149 13.30 -12.63 -16.24
N PRO A 150 12.96 -13.88 -16.59
CA PRO A 150 13.97 -14.85 -16.96
C PRO A 150 14.68 -14.48 -18.27
N ALA A 151 15.97 -14.80 -18.36
CA ALA A 151 16.75 -14.60 -19.55
C ALA A 151 16.36 -15.58 -20.67
N SER A 152 16.62 -15.20 -21.91
CA SER A 152 16.56 -16.09 -23.07
C SER A 152 17.93 -16.76 -23.30
N GLY A 153 17.92 -17.99 -23.78
CA GLY A 153 19.13 -18.73 -24.14
C GLY A 153 18.93 -20.25 -24.06
N PHE A 154 20.02 -21.00 -24.10
CA PHE A 154 20.00 -22.47 -24.01
C PHE A 154 19.52 -22.89 -22.62
N LEU A 155 18.53 -23.78 -22.58
CA LEU A 155 17.98 -24.42 -21.41
C LEU A 155 18.64 -25.78 -21.16
N ALA A 156 18.50 -26.34 -19.96
CA ALA A 156 19.06 -27.66 -19.63
C ALA A 156 18.43 -28.78 -20.47
N SER A 157 17.23 -28.58 -21.01
CA SER A 157 16.56 -29.49 -21.95
C SER A 157 17.19 -29.52 -23.36
N GLY A 158 18.10 -28.58 -23.66
CA GLY A 158 18.65 -28.40 -25.01
C GLY A 158 17.78 -27.46 -25.90
N LEU A 159 16.64 -27.00 -25.40
CA LEU A 159 15.85 -26.00 -26.10
C LEU A 159 16.43 -24.58 -25.91
N GLU A 160 16.16 -23.70 -26.85
CA GLU A 160 16.54 -22.31 -26.76
C GLU A 160 15.30 -21.41 -26.62
N GLY A 161 15.27 -20.55 -25.61
CA GLY A 161 14.14 -19.67 -25.37
C GLY A 161 14.13 -19.01 -24.00
N LYS A 162 12.99 -18.37 -23.66
CA LYS A 162 12.78 -17.69 -22.40
C LYS A 162 12.36 -18.69 -21.31
N GLY A 163 13.02 -18.69 -20.15
CA GLY A 163 12.73 -19.59 -19.03
C GLY A 163 13.95 -19.81 -18.15
N ARG A 164 15.14 -19.46 -18.64
CA ARG A 164 16.40 -19.51 -17.89
C ARG A 164 16.41 -18.44 -16.80
N MET A 165 16.66 -18.84 -15.54
CA MET A 165 16.82 -17.85 -14.46
C MET A 165 17.85 -16.79 -14.86
N GLU A 166 17.54 -15.53 -14.61
CA GLU A 166 18.44 -14.40 -14.88
C GLU A 166 19.82 -14.61 -14.22
N GLU A 167 20.83 -13.93 -14.71
CA GLU A 167 22.19 -14.07 -14.21
C GLU A 167 22.33 -13.49 -12.78
N PRO A 168 23.15 -14.15 -11.92
CA PRO A 168 23.31 -13.75 -10.53
C PRO A 168 23.66 -12.28 -10.32
N GLU A 169 24.53 -11.74 -11.16
CA GLU A 169 24.96 -10.35 -11.11
C GLU A 169 23.79 -9.41 -11.33
N LYS A 170 22.99 -9.66 -12.37
CA LYS A 170 21.82 -8.85 -12.69
C LYS A 170 20.72 -8.95 -11.62
N ILE A 171 20.55 -10.14 -11.01
CA ILE A 171 19.61 -10.30 -9.87
C ILE A 171 20.08 -9.43 -8.69
N VAL A 172 21.38 -9.47 -8.37
CA VAL A 172 21.95 -8.66 -7.28
C VAL A 172 21.85 -7.16 -7.60
N ASP A 173 22.12 -6.76 -8.84
CA ASP A 173 22.00 -5.36 -9.28
C ASP A 173 20.55 -4.89 -9.22
N PHE A 174 19.60 -5.72 -9.61
CA PHE A 174 18.18 -5.43 -9.50
C PHE A 174 17.76 -5.21 -8.04
N LEU A 175 18.23 -6.06 -7.12
CA LEU A 175 17.96 -5.86 -5.69
C LEU A 175 18.67 -4.61 -5.15
N ASN A 176 19.90 -4.32 -5.61
CA ASN A 176 20.61 -3.08 -5.27
C ASN A 176 19.82 -1.84 -5.71
N GLU A 177 19.25 -1.87 -6.91
CA GLU A 177 18.41 -0.78 -7.40
C GLU A 177 17.14 -0.60 -6.55
N LYS A 178 16.43 -1.70 -6.26
CA LYS A 178 15.16 -1.66 -5.54
C LYS A 178 15.27 -1.45 -4.03
N LEU A 179 16.34 -1.94 -3.41
CA LEU A 179 16.53 -1.91 -1.95
C LEU A 179 17.65 -0.97 -1.50
N GLY A 180 18.60 -0.68 -2.40
CA GLY A 180 19.81 0.09 -2.09
C GLY A 180 19.56 1.60 -1.96
N ASN A 181 18.40 2.09 -2.32
CA ASN A 181 18.03 3.51 -2.25
C ASN A 181 17.58 3.96 -0.84
N GLY A 182 17.85 3.15 0.19
CA GLY A 182 17.54 3.47 1.58
C GLY A 182 18.61 4.31 2.33
N GLU A 183 19.81 4.53 1.78
CA GLU A 183 20.90 5.27 2.45
C GLU A 183 21.82 6.02 1.47
N ASN A 184 21.27 6.74 0.51
CA ASN A 184 21.99 7.79 -0.21
C ASN A 184 21.02 8.93 -0.53
N GLU A 185 20.60 9.64 0.49
CA GLU A 185 20.30 11.07 0.35
C GLU A 185 21.63 11.82 0.23
N THR A 186 22.32 11.69 -0.88
CA THR A 186 23.16 12.75 -1.46
C THR A 186 23.52 12.37 -2.89
N SER A 187 22.95 13.13 -3.80
CA SER A 187 23.18 13.19 -5.24
C SER A 187 22.67 12.01 -6.09
N LEU A 188 21.44 12.13 -6.56
CA LEU A 188 21.03 12.28 -7.97
C LEU A 188 19.49 12.36 -8.00
N THR A 189 19.01 13.50 -8.29
CA THR A 189 17.63 13.92 -8.52
C THR A 189 16.79 12.95 -9.37
N SER A 190 16.15 11.97 -8.72
CA SER A 190 14.78 11.60 -9.03
C SER A 190 13.98 11.90 -7.77
N HIS A 191 13.49 13.10 -7.66
CA HIS A 191 12.61 13.54 -6.59
C HIS A 191 11.44 12.56 -6.54
N SER A 192 11.29 11.85 -5.42
CA SER A 192 9.98 11.33 -5.08
C SER A 192 9.02 12.52 -5.20
N PRO A 193 7.94 12.44 -6.00
CA PRO A 193 7.19 13.65 -6.42
C PRO A 193 6.71 14.51 -5.26
N LEU A 194 6.66 13.95 -4.04
CA LEU A 194 6.19 14.62 -2.84
C LEU A 194 7.24 14.68 -1.72
N SER A 195 8.53 14.43 -2.02
CA SER A 195 9.59 14.49 -1.02
C SER A 195 9.69 15.88 -0.39
N GLY A 196 9.67 15.93 0.97
CA GLY A 196 9.71 17.18 1.73
C GLY A 196 8.42 17.99 1.70
N LYS A 197 7.36 17.52 1.06
CA LYS A 197 6.03 18.17 1.08
C LYS A 197 5.26 17.75 2.31
N ARG A 198 4.56 18.68 2.91
CA ARG A 198 3.65 18.48 4.05
C ARG A 198 2.21 18.50 3.56
N ILE A 199 1.49 17.40 3.77
CA ILE A 199 0.14 17.21 3.23
C ILE A 199 -0.81 16.85 4.37
N MET A 200 -1.88 17.63 4.52
CA MET A 200 -2.97 17.31 5.44
C MET A 200 -4.07 16.55 4.71
N ILE A 201 -4.60 15.51 5.32
CA ILE A 201 -5.71 14.74 4.78
C ILE A 201 -6.78 14.59 5.85
N THR A 202 -8.04 14.93 5.53
CA THR A 202 -9.18 14.59 6.39
C THR A 202 -9.81 13.28 5.93
N ALA A 203 -10.16 12.40 6.87
CA ALA A 203 -10.68 11.07 6.56
C ALA A 203 -11.76 10.61 7.55
N GLY A 204 -12.61 9.67 7.11
CA GLY A 204 -13.66 9.10 7.96
C GLY A 204 -14.92 9.96 8.06
N PRO A 205 -15.89 9.54 8.87
CA PRO A 205 -17.08 10.34 9.19
C PRO A 205 -16.82 11.29 10.35
N THR A 206 -17.73 12.23 10.61
CA THR A 206 -17.88 12.87 11.91
C THR A 206 -19.14 12.38 12.60
N TYR A 207 -19.14 12.37 13.92
CA TYR A 207 -20.26 11.95 14.76
C TYR A 207 -20.75 13.13 15.60
N GLU A 208 -21.97 13.57 15.31
CA GLU A 208 -22.61 14.69 15.99
C GLU A 208 -23.55 14.14 17.06
N LYS A 209 -23.16 14.24 18.32
CA LYS A 209 -23.87 13.62 19.44
C LYS A 209 -25.29 14.16 19.59
N ILE A 210 -26.26 13.26 19.68
CA ILE A 210 -27.63 13.53 20.14
C ILE A 210 -27.66 13.39 21.68
N ASP A 211 -27.04 12.32 22.17
CA ASP A 211 -26.83 12.00 23.59
C ASP A 211 -25.57 11.13 23.75
N PRO A 212 -25.17 10.69 24.97
CA PRO A 212 -23.97 9.85 25.14
C PRO A 212 -23.96 8.51 24.39
N VAL A 213 -25.08 8.11 23.78
CA VAL A 213 -25.25 6.80 23.12
C VAL A 213 -25.51 6.93 21.61
N ARG A 214 -26.16 8.02 21.18
CA ARG A 214 -26.64 8.21 19.79
C ARG A 214 -26.04 9.43 19.16
N PHE A 215 -25.80 9.34 17.86
CA PHE A 215 -25.22 10.42 17.05
C PHE A 215 -25.86 10.48 15.65
N ILE A 216 -25.66 11.60 14.96
CA ILE A 216 -25.87 11.79 13.53
C ILE A 216 -24.50 11.67 12.86
N GLY A 217 -24.39 10.94 11.77
CA GLY A 217 -23.13 10.78 11.03
C GLY A 217 -23.35 10.14 9.67
N ASN A 218 -22.28 10.08 8.89
CA ASN A 218 -22.27 9.53 7.54
C ASN A 218 -21.74 8.07 7.52
N TYR A 219 -22.11 7.31 6.49
CA TYR A 219 -21.68 5.91 6.31
C TYR A 219 -20.20 5.74 5.88
N SER A 220 -19.36 6.77 5.99
CA SER A 220 -17.97 6.70 5.59
C SER A 220 -17.18 5.68 6.40
N SER A 221 -16.40 4.86 5.74
CA SER A 221 -15.45 3.92 6.36
C SER A 221 -14.04 4.47 6.51
N GLY A 222 -13.76 5.64 5.93
CA GLY A 222 -12.42 6.24 5.91
C GLY A 222 -11.45 5.64 4.89
N LYS A 223 -11.77 4.52 4.25
CA LYS A 223 -10.84 3.76 3.38
C LYS A 223 -10.14 4.63 2.33
N MET A 224 -10.85 5.56 1.67
CA MET A 224 -10.24 6.40 0.62
C MET A 224 -9.22 7.38 1.21
N GLY A 225 -9.55 8.08 2.29
CA GLY A 225 -8.64 9.02 2.94
C GLY A 225 -7.39 8.33 3.50
N PHE A 226 -7.53 7.12 4.04
CA PHE A 226 -6.38 6.30 4.48
C PHE A 226 -5.53 5.84 3.29
N ALA A 227 -6.13 5.42 2.17
CA ALA A 227 -5.38 5.07 0.96
C ALA A 227 -4.59 6.27 0.40
N LEU A 228 -5.18 7.46 0.41
CA LEU A 228 -4.49 8.71 0.04
C LEU A 228 -3.32 9.02 0.98
N ALA A 229 -3.49 8.84 2.30
CA ALA A 229 -2.46 9.10 3.28
C ALA A 229 -1.25 8.16 3.10
N GLU A 230 -1.50 6.85 2.93
CA GLU A 230 -0.45 5.86 2.68
C GLU A 230 0.27 6.14 1.35
N GLU A 231 -0.45 6.53 0.29
CA GLU A 231 0.14 6.85 -1.01
C GLU A 231 0.99 8.12 -0.97
N CYS A 232 0.53 9.20 -0.30
CA CYS A 232 1.34 10.41 -0.09
C CYS A 232 2.63 10.09 0.66
N ALA A 233 2.52 9.34 1.76
CA ALA A 233 3.67 8.97 2.59
C ALA A 233 4.64 8.06 1.82
N ARG A 234 4.15 7.10 1.03
CA ARG A 234 4.95 6.25 0.13
C ARG A 234 5.72 7.07 -0.91
N ARG A 235 5.15 8.20 -1.35
CA ARG A 235 5.80 9.16 -2.27
C ARG A 235 6.65 10.22 -1.55
N GLY A 236 6.96 10.02 -0.27
CA GLY A 236 7.92 10.81 0.50
C GLY A 236 7.34 12.05 1.20
N ALA A 237 6.02 12.24 1.22
CA ALA A 237 5.39 13.34 1.96
C ALA A 237 5.38 13.07 3.47
N GLU A 238 5.40 14.15 4.25
CA GLU A 238 4.98 14.17 5.66
C GLU A 238 3.47 14.39 5.70
N VAL A 239 2.72 13.44 6.26
CA VAL A 239 1.26 13.46 6.24
C VAL A 239 0.68 13.72 7.61
N THR A 240 -0.19 14.73 7.71
CA THR A 240 -1.08 14.93 8.87
C THR A 240 -2.45 14.38 8.52
N LEU A 241 -2.82 13.22 9.10
CA LEU A 241 -4.10 12.57 8.88
C LEU A 241 -5.08 12.92 10.00
N VAL A 242 -6.04 13.82 9.74
CA VAL A 242 -7.14 14.15 10.66
C VAL A 242 -8.26 13.14 10.42
N ALA A 243 -8.42 12.19 11.34
CA ALA A 243 -9.29 11.04 11.17
C ALA A 243 -10.49 11.08 12.12
N GLY A 244 -11.70 11.05 11.56
CA GLY A 244 -12.91 10.76 12.31
C GLY A 244 -12.97 9.31 12.79
N PRO A 245 -14.04 8.91 13.53
CA PRO A 245 -14.12 7.61 14.18
C PRO A 245 -14.14 6.45 13.20
N VAL A 246 -13.00 5.79 13.01
CA VAL A 246 -12.82 4.60 12.17
C VAL A 246 -11.86 3.61 12.81
N ALA A 247 -12.05 2.31 12.52
CA ALA A 247 -11.19 1.24 13.05
C ALA A 247 -9.87 1.06 12.25
N LEU A 248 -9.70 1.79 11.14
CA LEU A 248 -8.50 1.71 10.31
C LEU A 248 -7.27 2.20 11.06
N LYS A 249 -6.12 1.62 10.76
CA LYS A 249 -4.82 2.03 11.30
C LYS A 249 -3.89 2.47 10.17
N THR A 250 -2.99 3.39 10.46
CA THR A 250 -1.87 3.76 9.60
C THR A 250 -0.64 2.91 9.95
N VAL A 251 0.19 2.60 8.95
CA VAL A 251 1.41 1.81 9.16
C VAL A 251 2.67 2.57 8.76
N HIS A 252 2.56 3.60 7.91
CA HIS A 252 3.71 4.37 7.45
C HIS A 252 4.20 5.36 8.52
N PRO A 253 5.53 5.42 8.81
CA PRO A 253 6.07 6.28 9.86
C PRO A 253 5.88 7.78 9.60
N ASN A 254 5.77 8.22 8.33
CA ASN A 254 5.58 9.62 7.96
C ASN A 254 4.11 10.08 8.09
N ILE A 255 3.21 9.26 8.64
CA ILE A 255 1.82 9.63 8.87
C ILE A 255 1.61 9.95 10.35
N GLN A 256 1.41 11.22 10.65
CA GLN A 256 0.96 11.68 11.96
C GLN A 256 -0.58 11.69 11.99
N ARG A 257 -1.18 10.80 12.75
CA ARG A 257 -2.63 10.71 12.90
C ARG A 257 -3.11 11.58 14.04
N VAL A 258 -4.19 12.34 13.77
CA VAL A 258 -4.93 13.15 14.74
C VAL A 258 -6.36 12.62 14.77
N ASP A 259 -6.76 11.97 15.85
CA ASP A 259 -8.13 11.45 16.00
C ASP A 259 -9.08 12.55 16.46
N VAL A 260 -10.24 12.63 15.80
CA VAL A 260 -11.32 13.59 16.09
C VAL A 260 -12.67 12.87 16.12
N GLU A 261 -13.68 13.45 16.76
CA GLU A 261 -14.99 12.82 16.82
C GLU A 261 -16.05 13.61 16.05
N SER A 262 -16.13 14.91 16.27
CA SER A 262 -17.17 15.79 15.70
C SER A 262 -16.64 16.64 14.54
N CYS A 263 -17.56 17.29 13.81
CA CYS A 263 -17.20 18.31 12.82
C CYS A 263 -16.41 19.47 13.46
N GLU A 264 -16.75 19.87 14.66
CA GLU A 264 -16.05 20.93 15.40
C GLU A 264 -14.60 20.55 15.68
N ASP A 265 -14.35 19.32 16.18
CA ASP A 265 -12.99 18.84 16.44
C ASP A 265 -12.18 18.77 15.13
N MET A 266 -12.80 18.28 14.05
CA MET A 266 -12.13 18.20 12.73
C MET A 266 -11.84 19.60 12.18
N TYR A 267 -12.77 20.55 12.35
CA TYR A 267 -12.58 21.94 11.96
C TYR A 267 -11.39 22.58 12.69
N GLN A 268 -11.33 22.42 14.01
CA GLN A 268 -10.22 22.95 14.82
C GLN A 268 -8.88 22.32 14.43
N ALA A 269 -8.82 20.99 14.32
CA ALA A 269 -7.60 20.30 13.92
C ALA A 269 -7.14 20.70 12.52
N ALA A 270 -8.06 20.78 11.55
CA ALA A 270 -7.74 21.15 10.17
C ALA A 270 -7.28 22.60 10.05
N THR A 271 -7.96 23.55 10.68
CA THR A 271 -7.61 24.98 10.62
C THR A 271 -6.28 25.27 11.33
N GLN A 272 -5.97 24.54 12.40
CA GLN A 272 -4.69 24.64 13.11
C GLN A 272 -3.53 24.08 12.28
N ALA A 273 -3.73 22.95 11.61
CA ALA A 273 -2.68 22.28 10.85
C ALA A 273 -2.41 22.94 9.49
N PHE A 274 -3.44 23.38 8.76
CA PHE A 274 -3.38 23.79 7.36
C PHE A 274 -2.36 24.91 7.05
N PRO A 275 -2.16 25.95 7.87
CA PRO A 275 -1.18 27.01 7.57
C PRO A 275 0.25 26.52 7.36
N GLN A 276 0.60 25.36 7.88
CA GLN A 276 1.92 24.77 7.78
C GLN A 276 2.04 23.69 6.68
N GLN A 277 0.97 23.45 5.92
CA GLN A 277 0.93 22.42 4.89
C GLN A 277 1.15 23.02 3.50
N ASP A 278 1.72 22.21 2.60
CA ASP A 278 1.83 22.56 1.18
C ASP A 278 0.54 22.21 0.43
N ALA A 279 -0.20 21.19 0.91
CA ALA A 279 -1.50 20.83 0.37
C ALA A 279 -2.45 20.28 1.45
N ALA A 280 -3.76 20.32 1.13
CA ALA A 280 -4.77 19.62 1.90
C ALA A 280 -5.75 18.86 0.99
N ILE A 281 -6.08 17.62 1.38
CA ILE A 281 -7.07 16.77 0.71
C ILE A 281 -8.25 16.54 1.65
N LEU A 282 -9.40 17.09 1.31
CA LEU A 282 -10.60 17.03 2.14
C LEU A 282 -11.48 15.85 1.72
N CYS A 283 -11.15 14.65 2.23
CA CYS A 283 -11.80 13.38 1.88
C CYS A 283 -12.77 12.88 2.99
N ALA A 284 -12.86 13.56 4.13
CA ALA A 284 -13.78 13.20 5.20
C ALA A 284 -15.26 13.42 4.78
N ALA A 285 -16.14 12.55 5.25
CA ALA A 285 -17.57 12.72 5.14
C ALA A 285 -18.11 13.43 6.40
N VAL A 286 -17.94 14.73 6.41
CA VAL A 286 -18.36 15.60 7.52
C VAL A 286 -19.90 15.71 7.52
N ALA A 287 -20.52 15.68 8.70
CA ALA A 287 -21.94 15.91 8.83
C ALA A 287 -22.26 17.41 8.63
N ASP A 288 -23.21 17.71 7.74
CA ASP A 288 -23.62 19.08 7.44
C ASP A 288 -24.45 19.74 8.56
N PHE A 289 -25.03 18.91 9.45
CA PHE A 289 -25.88 19.34 10.53
C PHE A 289 -25.53 18.62 11.83
N ARG A 290 -25.68 19.36 12.95
CA ARG A 290 -25.55 18.81 14.30
C ARG A 290 -26.77 19.16 15.16
N PRO A 291 -27.09 18.39 16.21
CA PRO A 291 -28.11 18.81 17.17
C PRO A 291 -27.78 20.17 17.78
N GLU A 292 -28.79 21.02 17.90
CA GLU A 292 -28.63 22.35 18.53
C GLU A 292 -28.14 22.20 19.98
N HIS A 293 -28.67 21.18 20.69
CA HIS A 293 -28.27 20.78 22.01
C HIS A 293 -28.12 19.27 22.09
N ALA A 294 -26.95 18.81 22.50
CA ALA A 294 -26.73 17.41 22.85
C ALA A 294 -27.18 17.18 24.30
N ALA A 295 -27.94 16.12 24.53
CA ALA A 295 -28.36 15.77 25.89
C ALA A 295 -27.18 15.18 26.68
N GLU A 296 -27.01 15.62 27.93
CA GLU A 296 -25.96 15.10 28.82
C GLU A 296 -26.22 13.65 29.26
N GLN A 297 -27.48 13.21 29.24
CA GLN A 297 -27.90 11.88 29.59
C GLN A 297 -28.65 11.22 28.44
N LYS A 298 -28.62 9.88 28.41
CA LYS A 298 -29.37 9.09 27.42
C LYS A 298 -30.85 9.46 27.46
N ILE A 299 -31.40 9.97 26.35
CA ILE A 299 -32.82 10.28 26.19
C ILE A 299 -33.62 8.96 26.30
N LYS A 300 -34.54 8.89 27.26
CA LYS A 300 -35.42 7.74 27.44
C LYS A 300 -36.54 7.75 26.41
N ARG A 301 -36.99 6.57 26.01
CA ARG A 301 -38.14 6.42 25.13
C ARG A 301 -39.41 6.79 25.91
N GLU A 302 -40.11 7.79 25.39
CA GLU A 302 -41.44 8.18 25.86
C GLU A 302 -42.50 7.75 24.85
N LYS A 303 -43.78 8.07 25.09
CA LYS A 303 -44.90 7.71 24.18
C LYS A 303 -44.95 8.59 22.93
N ASP A 304 -44.42 9.81 23.03
CA ASP A 304 -44.45 10.82 21.99
C ASP A 304 -43.23 10.75 21.07
N ASP A 305 -43.30 11.41 19.90
CA ASP A 305 -42.21 11.53 18.94
C ASP A 305 -41.05 12.33 19.53
N LEU A 306 -39.82 11.85 19.27
CA LEU A 306 -38.61 12.63 19.58
C LEU A 306 -38.29 13.61 18.46
N VAL A 307 -38.43 14.90 18.72
CA VAL A 307 -38.08 15.97 17.80
C VAL A 307 -36.67 16.48 18.16
N ILE A 308 -35.75 16.45 17.18
CA ILE A 308 -34.40 16.97 17.33
C ILE A 308 -34.26 18.16 16.39
N ARG A 309 -33.99 19.35 16.98
CA ARG A 309 -33.65 20.53 16.20
C ARG A 309 -32.19 20.49 15.79
N LEU A 310 -31.93 20.65 14.50
CA LEU A 310 -30.59 20.64 13.93
C LEU A 310 -30.16 22.05 13.53
N LYS A 311 -28.85 22.33 13.66
CA LYS A 311 -28.20 23.52 13.15
C LYS A 311 -27.03 23.16 12.22
N PRO A 312 -26.67 23.98 11.22
CA PRO A 312 -25.53 23.76 10.35
C PRO A 312 -24.23 23.65 11.14
N THR A 313 -23.31 22.82 10.61
CA THR A 313 -21.93 22.70 11.08
C THR A 313 -21.01 23.69 10.35
N HIS A 314 -19.72 23.71 10.70
CA HIS A 314 -18.73 24.50 10.00
C HIS A 314 -18.41 23.90 8.62
N ASP A 315 -18.36 24.76 7.58
CA ASP A 315 -17.89 24.35 6.25
C ASP A 315 -16.34 24.41 6.21
N ILE A 316 -15.69 23.30 6.58
CA ILE A 316 -14.23 23.18 6.65
C ILE A 316 -13.59 23.54 5.31
N ALA A 317 -14.16 23.08 4.19
CA ALA A 317 -13.62 23.34 2.87
C ALA A 317 -13.66 24.83 2.49
N ALA A 318 -14.77 25.51 2.80
CA ALA A 318 -14.88 26.95 2.56
C ALA A 318 -13.92 27.76 3.45
N GLU A 319 -13.73 27.33 4.71
CA GLU A 319 -12.79 27.99 5.62
C GLU A 319 -11.35 27.84 5.14
N LEU A 320 -10.90 26.62 4.82
CA LEU A 320 -9.55 26.39 4.31
C LEU A 320 -9.32 27.09 2.96
N GLY A 321 -10.36 27.17 2.11
CA GLY A 321 -10.29 27.93 0.86
C GLY A 321 -10.09 29.45 1.05
N ARG A 322 -10.60 30.02 2.17
CA ARG A 322 -10.32 31.41 2.57
C ARG A 322 -8.92 31.60 3.14
N MET A 323 -8.42 30.60 3.88
CA MET A 323 -7.08 30.62 4.50
C MET A 323 -5.97 30.35 3.49
N LYS A 324 -6.28 29.69 2.37
CA LYS A 324 -5.34 29.20 1.37
C LYS A 324 -4.47 30.33 0.82
N SER A 325 -3.15 30.16 0.88
CA SER A 325 -2.17 30.99 0.18
C SER A 325 -2.00 30.53 -1.28
N GLU A 326 -1.40 31.36 -2.12
CA GLU A 326 -1.13 31.06 -3.54
C GLU A 326 -0.20 29.83 -3.74
N ARG A 327 0.59 29.45 -2.70
CA ARG A 327 1.51 28.33 -2.76
C ARG A 327 0.89 27.01 -2.30
N GLN A 328 -0.32 27.03 -1.78
CA GLN A 328 -0.98 25.87 -1.23
C GLN A 328 -1.98 25.28 -2.21
N VAL A 329 -2.05 23.94 -2.26
CA VAL A 329 -3.03 23.21 -3.06
C VAL A 329 -4.15 22.69 -2.17
N LEU A 330 -5.40 22.91 -2.56
CA LEU A 330 -6.57 22.46 -1.83
C LEU A 330 -7.46 21.57 -2.69
N VAL A 331 -7.62 20.32 -2.28
CA VAL A 331 -8.39 19.29 -2.98
C VAL A 331 -9.66 18.97 -2.22
N GLY A 332 -10.80 19.00 -2.91
CA GLY A 332 -12.09 18.61 -2.33
C GLY A 332 -12.57 17.27 -2.84
N PHE A 333 -13.50 16.66 -2.10
CA PHE A 333 -14.29 15.53 -2.54
C PHE A 333 -15.75 15.91 -2.63
N ALA A 334 -16.44 15.42 -3.66
CA ALA A 334 -17.88 15.52 -3.81
C ALA A 334 -18.50 14.14 -4.02
N LEU A 335 -19.62 13.92 -3.33
CA LEU A 335 -20.49 12.78 -3.55
C LEU A 335 -21.87 13.37 -3.90
N GLU A 336 -22.28 13.21 -5.14
CA GLU A 336 -23.50 13.81 -5.68
C GLU A 336 -24.45 12.73 -6.19
N THR A 337 -25.73 13.10 -6.29
CA THR A 337 -26.80 12.23 -6.78
C THR A 337 -27.46 12.76 -8.05
N ASN A 338 -27.46 14.08 -8.24
CA ASN A 338 -28.08 14.78 -9.36
C ASN A 338 -27.21 15.95 -9.76
N ASP A 339 -27.17 16.31 -11.05
CA ASP A 339 -26.42 17.43 -11.62
C ASP A 339 -24.95 17.47 -11.12
N GLU A 340 -24.32 16.27 -11.11
CA GLU A 340 -23.09 15.98 -10.40
C GLU A 340 -21.94 16.92 -10.83
N GLU A 341 -21.73 17.09 -12.14
CA GLU A 341 -20.66 17.93 -12.70
C GLU A 341 -20.87 19.42 -12.37
N ALA A 342 -22.12 19.92 -12.57
CA ALA A 342 -22.43 21.32 -12.30
C ALA A 342 -22.31 21.66 -10.80
N ASN A 343 -22.68 20.73 -9.93
CA ASN A 343 -22.54 20.87 -8.48
C ASN A 343 -21.06 20.83 -8.06
N ALA A 344 -20.24 19.95 -8.64
CA ALA A 344 -18.81 19.87 -8.39
C ALA A 344 -18.09 21.15 -8.85
N GLN A 345 -18.39 21.64 -10.07
CA GLN A 345 -17.80 22.87 -10.61
C GLN A 345 -18.13 24.08 -9.71
N ARG A 346 -19.39 24.23 -9.26
CA ARG A 346 -19.79 25.29 -8.35
C ARG A 346 -19.08 25.21 -7.00
N LYS A 347 -18.88 23.99 -6.46
CA LYS A 347 -18.11 23.79 -5.22
C LYS A 347 -16.64 24.15 -5.40
N LEU A 348 -16.04 23.77 -6.53
CA LEU A 348 -14.65 24.09 -6.88
C LEU A 348 -14.41 25.60 -6.80
N GLU A 349 -15.27 26.39 -7.44
CA GLU A 349 -15.16 27.86 -7.45
C GLU A 349 -15.46 28.49 -6.08
N LYS A 350 -16.61 28.14 -5.49
CA LYS A 350 -17.09 28.73 -4.23
C LYS A 350 -16.13 28.49 -3.07
N LYS A 351 -15.44 27.34 -3.05
CA LYS A 351 -14.55 26.93 -1.96
C LYS A 351 -13.07 27.11 -2.30
N ASN A 352 -12.75 27.79 -3.41
CA ASN A 352 -11.38 28.05 -3.87
C ASN A 352 -10.50 26.79 -3.91
N LEU A 353 -11.06 25.68 -4.42
CA LEU A 353 -10.33 24.43 -4.61
C LEU A 353 -9.50 24.49 -5.89
N ASP A 354 -8.41 23.72 -5.97
CA ASP A 354 -7.61 23.58 -7.19
C ASP A 354 -8.17 22.48 -8.09
N PHE A 355 -8.62 21.37 -7.47
CA PHE A 355 -9.46 20.38 -8.13
C PHE A 355 -10.40 19.70 -7.15
N ILE A 356 -11.42 19.04 -7.68
CA ILE A 356 -12.38 18.26 -6.91
C ILE A 356 -12.49 16.85 -7.47
N VAL A 357 -12.49 15.88 -6.57
CA VAL A 357 -12.70 14.46 -6.89
C VAL A 357 -14.18 14.16 -6.74
N LEU A 358 -14.83 13.90 -7.85
CA LEU A 358 -16.25 13.58 -7.91
C LEU A 358 -16.46 12.08 -7.84
N ASN A 359 -17.27 11.62 -6.89
CA ASN A 359 -17.80 10.27 -6.79
C ASN A 359 -19.29 10.30 -7.16
N SER A 360 -19.75 9.38 -7.98
CA SER A 360 -21.17 9.24 -8.33
C SER A 360 -21.81 8.08 -7.56
N LEU A 361 -22.96 8.34 -6.94
CA LEU A 361 -23.81 7.28 -6.36
C LEU A 361 -24.56 6.47 -7.42
N GLN A 362 -24.59 6.91 -8.67
CA GLN A 362 -25.18 6.14 -9.78
C GLN A 362 -24.35 4.91 -10.12
N ASN A 363 -23.05 4.91 -9.79
CA ASN A 363 -22.13 3.78 -9.97
C ASN A 363 -22.35 2.73 -8.89
N LYS A 364 -23.21 1.75 -9.14
CA LYS A 364 -23.52 0.67 -8.18
C LYS A 364 -22.27 -0.09 -7.75
N GLY A 365 -22.06 -0.23 -6.44
CA GLY A 365 -20.95 -1.00 -5.85
C GLY A 365 -19.65 -0.23 -5.71
N THR A 366 -19.65 1.08 -5.92
CA THR A 366 -18.57 2.01 -5.60
C THR A 366 -18.93 2.86 -4.35
N CYS A 367 -18.12 3.77 -3.91
CA CYS A 367 -18.34 4.69 -2.79
C CYS A 367 -18.18 4.07 -1.39
N PHE A 368 -19.19 4.23 -0.50
CA PHE A 368 -19.08 3.83 0.90
C PHE A 368 -18.95 2.32 1.09
N ARG A 369 -18.04 1.88 1.97
CA ARG A 369 -17.76 0.48 2.35
C ARG A 369 -17.24 -0.43 1.23
N SER A 370 -17.15 0.03 -0.02
CA SER A 370 -16.51 -0.71 -1.12
C SER A 370 -14.99 -0.60 -1.03
N ASP A 371 -14.26 -1.58 -1.57
CA ASP A 371 -12.81 -1.53 -1.75
C ASP A 371 -12.41 -0.89 -3.08
N GLU A 372 -13.37 -0.74 -4.00
CA GLU A 372 -13.20 -0.09 -5.29
C GLU A 372 -13.88 1.27 -5.34
N ASN A 373 -13.43 2.10 -6.28
CA ASN A 373 -14.04 3.38 -6.58
C ASN A 373 -13.96 3.69 -8.08
N GLN A 374 -14.84 4.59 -8.54
CA GLN A 374 -14.82 5.21 -9.85
C GLN A 374 -14.97 6.71 -9.66
N ILE A 375 -14.06 7.50 -10.21
CA ILE A 375 -14.00 8.93 -9.97
C ILE A 375 -13.88 9.73 -11.25
N SER A 376 -14.26 11.01 -11.18
CA SER A 376 -13.87 12.05 -12.12
C SER A 376 -13.11 13.14 -11.38
N ILE A 377 -12.00 13.60 -11.92
CA ILE A 377 -11.27 14.77 -11.41
C ILE A 377 -11.69 15.98 -12.24
N ILE A 378 -12.23 17.00 -11.57
CA ILE A 378 -12.67 18.24 -12.17
C ILE A 378 -11.78 19.38 -11.66
N SER A 379 -11.15 20.11 -12.58
CA SER A 379 -10.31 21.27 -12.32
C SER A 379 -10.75 22.45 -13.18
N ARG A 380 -10.09 23.59 -13.01
CA ARG A 380 -10.32 24.76 -13.91
C ARG A 380 -9.91 24.51 -15.35
N GLN A 381 -9.08 23.49 -15.60
CA GLN A 381 -8.55 23.14 -16.93
C GLN A 381 -9.45 22.12 -17.66
N GLY A 382 -10.39 21.49 -16.95
CA GLY A 382 -11.31 20.50 -17.52
C GLY A 382 -11.59 19.32 -16.59
N GLN A 383 -12.19 18.29 -17.14
CA GLN A 383 -12.57 17.06 -16.48
C GLN A 383 -11.81 15.87 -17.04
N LYS A 384 -11.40 14.95 -16.16
CA LYS A 384 -10.78 13.67 -16.48
C LYS A 384 -11.50 12.55 -15.75
N ASP A 385 -12.04 11.60 -16.52
CA ASP A 385 -12.76 10.45 -15.99
C ASP A 385 -11.82 9.26 -15.85
N TYR A 386 -12.02 8.48 -14.79
CA TYR A 386 -11.25 7.28 -14.49
C TYR A 386 -12.17 6.07 -14.41
N GLU A 387 -11.67 4.94 -14.87
CA GLU A 387 -12.38 3.67 -14.77
C GLU A 387 -12.48 3.20 -13.32
N ARG A 388 -13.39 2.26 -13.07
CA ARG A 388 -13.54 1.61 -11.78
C ARG A 388 -12.31 0.77 -11.46
N LYS A 389 -11.69 0.99 -10.30
CA LYS A 389 -10.49 0.29 -9.82
C LYS A 389 -10.36 0.31 -8.28
N PRO A 390 -9.44 -0.48 -7.71
CA PRO A 390 -9.17 -0.47 -6.27
C PRO A 390 -8.82 0.93 -5.75
N LYS A 391 -9.25 1.23 -4.51
CA LYS A 391 -9.02 2.55 -3.88
C LYS A 391 -7.56 2.95 -3.78
N GLN A 392 -6.64 1.99 -3.70
CA GLN A 392 -5.20 2.24 -3.72
C GLN A 392 -4.74 2.80 -5.08
N GLU A 393 -5.25 2.25 -6.18
CA GLU A 393 -4.95 2.74 -7.52
C GLU A 393 -5.60 4.10 -7.79
N VAL A 394 -6.86 4.28 -7.32
CA VAL A 394 -7.52 5.58 -7.37
C VAL A 394 -6.76 6.63 -6.56
N ALA A 395 -6.21 6.27 -5.41
CA ALA A 395 -5.35 7.16 -4.63
C ALA A 395 -4.11 7.58 -5.42
N SER A 396 -3.47 6.63 -6.15
CA SER A 396 -2.34 6.94 -7.02
C SER A 396 -2.70 8.00 -8.07
N ASP A 397 -3.84 7.85 -8.78
CA ASP A 397 -4.27 8.82 -9.79
C ASP A 397 -4.51 10.22 -9.22
N ILE A 398 -5.13 10.29 -8.03
CA ILE A 398 -5.39 11.59 -7.36
C ILE A 398 -4.07 12.24 -6.95
N ILE A 399 -3.12 11.44 -6.44
CA ILE A 399 -1.82 11.97 -6.01
C ILE A 399 -0.92 12.32 -7.20
N ASP A 400 -1.08 11.66 -8.36
CA ASP A 400 -0.43 12.10 -9.59
C ASP A 400 -0.88 13.52 -9.97
N GLN A 401 -2.20 13.79 -9.95
CA GLN A 401 -2.74 15.13 -10.22
C GLN A 401 -2.30 16.17 -9.17
N LEU A 402 -2.20 15.76 -7.89
CA LEU A 402 -1.70 16.64 -6.84
C LEU A 402 -0.22 17.01 -7.04
N ALA A 403 0.60 16.03 -7.42
CA ALA A 403 2.04 16.22 -7.62
C ALA A 403 2.37 17.15 -8.79
N GLU A 404 1.50 17.23 -9.80
CA GLU A 404 1.63 18.20 -10.91
C GLU A 404 1.43 19.66 -10.47
N LEU A 405 0.78 19.88 -9.32
CA LEU A 405 0.47 21.21 -8.80
C LEU A 405 1.42 21.67 -7.69
N LEU A 406 2.26 20.76 -7.13
CA LEU A 406 3.19 20.99 -6.02
C LEU A 406 4.65 21.12 -6.48
#